data_f2f9a25ba4dec6489d221624f932abb0
#
_entry.id   f2f9a25ba4dec6489d221624f932abb0
#
_cell.length_a   1.000
_cell.length_b   1.000
_cell.length_c   1.000
_cell.angle_alpha   90.00
_cell.angle_beta   90.00
_cell.angle_gamma   90.00
#
_symmetry.space_group_name_H-M   'P 1'
#
loop_
_entity.id
_entity.type
_entity.pdbx_description
1 polymer ?
#
loop_
_entity_poly.entity_id
_entity_poly.type
_entity_poly.pdbx_seq_one_letter_code
_entity_poly.pdbx_strand_id
1 'polypeptide(L)'
;MAVGSTTTRAGEAALERLRQWPGDHRVAVGLSGGVDSSLTAALLVEAGWQVEGLTLWLMSGKGACCAEGLVDAAGVCEQLGIPHHVVDARETFQKEIVQRLVDGYRDGITPLPCSQCNRSVKFGPMLDWALQERKLPCIATGHYARIRHGGDHGRHQLLRGLDTRKDQSYFLYDLPQ
;
A
#
# COMPACT_ATOMS: atom_id res chain seq x y z
N MET A 1 6.83 30.56 2.63
CA MET A 1 5.70 30.77 3.56
C MET A 1 5.48 29.46 4.29
N ALA A 2 5.71 29.42 5.60
CA ALA A 2 5.47 28.21 6.40
C ALA A 2 3.96 27.99 6.46
N VAL A 3 3.49 26.90 5.86
CA VAL A 3 2.12 26.43 6.04
C VAL A 3 2.02 25.95 7.49
N GLY A 4 1.31 26.71 8.34
CA GLY A 4 1.09 26.33 9.72
C GLY A 4 0.42 24.96 9.79
N SER A 5 1.11 23.98 10.38
CA SER A 5 0.60 22.63 10.59
C SER A 5 -0.58 22.68 11.56
N THR A 6 -1.80 22.61 11.03
CA THR A 6 -3.00 22.38 11.85
C THR A 6 -3.24 20.88 11.91
N THR A 7 -2.34 20.16 12.58
CA THR A 7 -2.50 18.71 12.80
C THR A 7 -3.68 18.49 13.74
N THR A 8 -4.63 17.66 13.34
CA THR A 8 -5.75 17.30 14.23
C THR A 8 -5.27 16.40 15.35
N ARG A 9 -6.00 16.38 16.50
CA ARG A 9 -5.69 15.49 17.64
C ARG A 9 -5.51 14.02 17.23
N ALA A 10 -6.23 13.56 16.23
CA ALA A 10 -6.11 12.21 15.66
C ALA A 10 -4.79 12.04 14.88
N GLY A 11 -4.37 13.06 14.14
CA GLY A 11 -3.10 13.07 13.43
C GLY A 11 -1.90 13.04 14.37
N GLU A 12 -1.94 13.83 15.44
CA GLU A 12 -0.89 13.83 16.48
C GLU A 12 -0.75 12.45 17.13
N ALA A 13 -1.85 11.80 17.47
CA ALA A 13 -1.84 10.45 18.04
C ALA A 13 -1.34 9.39 17.04
N ALA A 14 -1.54 9.59 15.74
CA ALA A 14 -0.99 8.72 14.71
C ALA A 14 0.53 8.90 14.57
N LEU A 15 1.00 10.14 14.54
CA LEU A 15 2.44 10.47 14.48
C LEU A 15 3.20 9.92 15.68
N GLU A 16 2.64 10.08 16.89
CA GLU A 16 3.27 9.58 18.11
C GLU A 16 3.41 8.04 18.07
N ARG A 17 2.40 7.32 17.61
CA ARG A 17 2.47 5.86 17.42
C ARG A 17 3.52 5.46 16.40
N LEU A 18 3.67 6.21 15.30
CA LEU A 18 4.69 5.93 14.28
C LEU A 18 6.10 6.19 14.80
N ARG A 19 6.31 7.25 15.61
CA ARG A 19 7.60 7.54 16.25
C ARG A 19 8.02 6.48 17.25
N GLN A 20 7.04 5.89 17.95
CA GLN A 20 7.26 4.84 18.96
C GLN A 20 7.25 3.42 18.36
N TRP A 21 7.05 3.28 17.04
CA TRP A 21 7.03 1.97 16.41
C TRP A 21 8.40 1.27 16.57
N PRO A 22 8.42 0.02 17.04
CA PRO A 22 9.69 -0.67 17.28
C PRO A 22 10.40 -1.03 15.98
N GLY A 23 11.73 -1.00 15.99
CA GLY A 23 12.57 -1.48 14.90
C GLY A 23 13.21 -0.39 14.06
N ASP A 24 13.62 -0.77 12.85
CA ASP A 24 14.29 0.11 11.90
C ASP A 24 13.24 0.98 11.18
N HIS A 25 13.32 2.29 11.37
CA HIS A 25 12.40 3.26 10.78
C HIS A 25 12.68 3.51 9.28
N ARG A 26 12.83 2.44 8.50
CA ARG A 26 12.99 2.46 7.04
C ARG A 26 11.85 1.68 6.38
N VAL A 27 11.20 2.26 5.35
CA VAL A 27 10.00 1.68 4.77
C VAL A 27 9.84 2.03 3.29
N ALA A 28 9.34 1.07 2.49
CA ALA A 28 8.80 1.38 1.17
C ALA A 28 7.29 1.63 1.28
N VAL A 29 6.81 2.74 0.76
CA VAL A 29 5.38 3.08 0.72
C VAL A 29 4.82 2.83 -0.66
N GLY A 30 3.84 1.93 -0.76
CA GLY A 30 3.11 1.69 -1.99
C GLY A 30 2.24 2.89 -2.35
N LEU A 31 2.62 3.64 -3.38
CA LEU A 31 1.94 4.85 -3.85
C LEU A 31 1.11 4.55 -5.09
N SER A 32 -0.17 4.93 -5.06
CA SER A 32 -1.09 4.81 -6.18
C SER A 32 -1.44 6.15 -6.84
N GLY A 33 -0.85 7.25 -6.38
CA GLY A 33 -1.27 8.61 -6.73
C GLY A 33 -2.52 9.09 -5.98
N GLY A 34 -3.19 8.22 -5.21
CA GLY A 34 -4.38 8.57 -4.42
C GLY A 34 -4.05 9.17 -3.06
N VAL A 35 -5.01 9.91 -2.49
CA VAL A 35 -4.88 10.65 -1.21
C VAL A 35 -4.41 9.77 -0.05
N ASP A 36 -4.96 8.55 0.08
CA ASP A 36 -4.69 7.70 1.24
C ASP A 36 -3.24 7.21 1.29
N SER A 37 -2.69 6.81 0.14
CA SER A 37 -1.28 6.41 0.04
C SER A 37 -0.32 7.59 0.21
N SER A 38 -0.70 8.76 -0.33
CA SER A 38 0.07 10.00 -0.17
C SER A 38 0.12 10.45 1.29
N LEU A 39 -1.02 10.40 1.99
CA LEU A 39 -1.09 10.69 3.42
C LEU A 39 -0.25 9.71 4.25
N THR A 40 -0.26 8.42 3.89
CA THR A 40 0.59 7.42 4.56
C THR A 40 2.07 7.78 4.44
N ALA A 41 2.54 8.15 3.25
CA ALA A 41 3.92 8.58 3.05
C ALA A 41 4.25 9.86 3.84
N ALA A 42 3.37 10.86 3.79
CA ALA A 42 3.56 12.11 4.51
C ALA A 42 3.66 11.92 6.03
N LEU A 43 2.78 11.11 6.62
CA LEU A 43 2.82 10.80 8.06
C LEU A 43 4.10 10.07 8.47
N LEU A 44 4.58 9.15 7.66
CA LEU A 44 5.83 8.43 7.94
C LEU A 44 7.04 9.36 7.85
N VAL A 45 7.11 10.23 6.83
CA VAL A 45 8.17 11.26 6.73
C VAL A 45 8.13 12.21 7.93
N GLU A 46 6.95 12.72 8.31
CA GLU A 46 6.78 13.62 9.45
C GLU A 46 7.11 12.92 10.79
N ALA A 47 6.89 11.63 10.88
CA ALA A 47 7.31 10.84 12.03
C ALA A 47 8.82 10.55 12.08
N GLY A 48 9.59 10.95 11.07
CA GLY A 48 11.05 10.81 11.01
C GLY A 48 11.54 9.48 10.40
N TRP A 49 10.68 8.78 9.66
CA TRP A 49 11.08 7.55 8.94
C TRP A 49 11.85 7.87 7.67
N GLN A 50 12.76 6.98 7.30
CA GLN A 50 13.35 6.96 5.96
C GLN A 50 12.37 6.26 5.01
N VAL A 51 11.72 7.06 4.16
CA VAL A 51 10.66 6.59 3.27
C VAL A 51 11.16 6.54 1.84
N GLU A 52 10.86 5.44 1.16
CA GLU A 52 11.00 5.32 -0.30
C GLU A 52 9.61 5.07 -0.92
N GLY A 53 9.22 5.87 -1.91
CA GLY A 53 7.97 5.69 -2.64
C GLY A 53 8.12 4.58 -3.69
N LEU A 54 7.15 3.67 -3.74
CA LEU A 54 7.10 2.58 -4.71
C LEU A 54 5.77 2.56 -5.43
N THR A 55 5.79 2.61 -6.75
CA THR A 55 4.59 2.45 -7.58
C THR A 55 4.71 1.24 -8.48
N LEU A 56 3.69 0.40 -8.49
CA LEU A 56 3.60 -0.72 -9.43
C LEU A 56 2.94 -0.25 -10.73
N TRP A 57 3.61 -0.44 -11.83
CA TRP A 57 3.02 -0.23 -13.13
C TRP A 57 2.27 -1.49 -13.56
N LEU A 58 0.93 -1.45 -13.48
CA LEU A 58 0.08 -2.63 -13.66
C LEU A 58 -0.50 -2.73 -15.06
N MET A 59 -0.77 -1.61 -15.73
CA MET A 59 -1.43 -1.58 -17.04
C MET A 59 -0.91 -0.42 -17.89
N SER A 60 -0.93 -0.61 -19.21
CA SER A 60 -0.76 0.47 -20.18
C SER A 60 -2.12 1.09 -20.47
N GLY A 61 -2.21 2.43 -20.57
CA GLY A 61 -3.46 3.14 -20.87
C GLY A 61 -3.72 4.32 -19.94
N LYS A 62 -5.01 4.70 -19.79
CA LYS A 62 -5.45 5.79 -18.92
C LYS A 62 -6.05 5.23 -17.63
N GLY A 63 -5.87 5.95 -16.52
CA GLY A 63 -6.46 5.64 -15.22
C GLY A 63 -5.44 5.42 -14.11
N ALA A 64 -5.93 5.28 -12.86
CA ALA A 64 -5.11 5.23 -11.64
C ALA A 64 -4.12 4.04 -11.57
N CYS A 65 -4.41 2.94 -12.25
CA CYS A 65 -3.49 1.79 -12.36
C CYS A 65 -2.50 1.91 -13.53
N CYS A 66 -2.46 3.05 -14.20
CA CYS A 66 -1.74 3.32 -15.44
C CYS A 66 -0.80 4.53 -15.27
N ALA A 67 -0.40 5.11 -16.40
CA ALA A 67 0.57 6.21 -16.43
C ALA A 67 0.18 7.45 -15.58
N GLU A 68 -1.11 7.76 -15.45
CA GLU A 68 -1.57 8.92 -14.65
C GLU A 68 -1.21 8.76 -13.17
N GLY A 69 -1.47 7.58 -12.59
CA GLY A 69 -1.11 7.31 -11.19
C GLY A 69 0.40 7.35 -10.93
N LEU A 70 1.22 7.03 -11.94
CA LEU A 70 2.69 7.16 -11.85
C LEU A 70 3.12 8.62 -11.73
N VAL A 71 2.51 9.53 -12.51
CA VAL A 71 2.82 10.96 -12.48
C VAL A 71 2.42 11.58 -11.15
N ASP A 72 1.22 11.25 -10.65
CA ASP A 72 0.73 11.75 -9.37
C ASP A 72 1.62 11.26 -8.20
N ALA A 73 2.00 9.98 -8.22
CA ALA A 73 2.89 9.41 -7.21
C ALA A 73 4.29 10.05 -7.25
N ALA A 74 4.82 10.31 -8.45
CA ALA A 74 6.09 11.01 -8.61
C ALA A 74 6.04 12.43 -8.02
N GLY A 75 4.95 13.18 -8.31
CA GLY A 75 4.74 14.51 -7.75
C GLY A 75 4.66 14.52 -6.22
N VAL A 76 4.03 13.51 -5.62
CA VAL A 76 4.00 13.34 -4.15
C VAL A 76 5.40 13.09 -3.61
N CYS A 77 6.17 12.21 -4.23
CA CYS A 77 7.54 11.93 -3.81
C CYS A 77 8.44 13.16 -3.89
N GLU A 78 8.32 13.94 -4.97
CA GLU A 78 9.06 15.19 -5.13
C GLU A 78 8.71 16.20 -4.03
N GLN A 79 7.43 16.38 -3.72
CA GLN A 79 6.97 17.28 -2.64
C GLN A 79 7.47 16.84 -1.26
N LEU A 80 7.54 15.54 -1.00
CA LEU A 80 8.01 15.00 0.26
C LEU A 80 9.55 14.86 0.33
N GLY A 81 10.26 15.07 -0.77
CA GLY A 81 11.72 14.92 -0.86
C GLY A 81 12.19 13.48 -0.68
N ILE A 82 11.40 12.50 -1.11
CA ILE A 82 11.69 11.07 -1.01
C ILE A 82 11.97 10.45 -2.39
N PRO A 83 12.82 9.38 -2.48
CA PRO A 83 13.02 8.65 -3.71
C PRO A 83 11.72 8.02 -4.22
N HIS A 84 11.51 8.02 -5.56
CA HIS A 84 10.41 7.33 -6.20
C HIS A 84 10.92 6.19 -7.09
N HIS A 85 10.37 5.00 -6.91
CA HIS A 85 10.69 3.82 -7.69
C HIS A 85 9.44 3.30 -8.40
N VAL A 86 9.65 2.81 -9.63
CA VAL A 86 8.58 2.19 -10.42
C VAL A 86 8.99 0.77 -10.74
N VAL A 87 8.15 -0.18 -10.37
CA VAL A 87 8.32 -1.60 -10.71
C VAL A 87 7.30 -1.99 -11.76
N ASP A 88 7.79 -2.51 -12.88
CA ASP A 88 6.92 -3.01 -13.95
C ASP A 88 6.34 -4.38 -13.56
N ALA A 89 5.06 -4.39 -13.24
CA ALA A 89 4.32 -5.59 -12.88
C ALA A 89 3.22 -5.94 -13.90
N ARG A 90 3.29 -5.39 -15.13
CA ARG A 90 2.26 -5.57 -16.17
C ARG A 90 2.08 -7.02 -16.58
N GLU A 91 3.16 -7.75 -16.77
CA GLU A 91 3.10 -9.16 -17.15
C GLU A 91 2.47 -10.00 -16.03
N THR A 92 2.90 -9.80 -14.79
CA THR A 92 2.33 -10.48 -13.62
C THR A 92 0.85 -10.16 -13.48
N PHE A 93 0.46 -8.89 -13.63
CA PHE A 93 -0.94 -8.46 -13.56
C PHE A 93 -1.79 -9.11 -14.66
N GLN A 94 -1.28 -9.12 -15.89
CA GLN A 94 -1.98 -9.75 -17.02
C GLN A 94 -2.22 -11.23 -16.77
N LYS A 95 -1.21 -11.96 -16.31
CA LYS A 95 -1.29 -13.40 -16.07
C LYS A 95 -2.14 -13.76 -14.85
N GLU A 96 -1.86 -13.11 -13.72
CA GLU A 96 -2.44 -13.51 -12.44
C GLU A 96 -3.84 -12.93 -12.21
N ILE A 97 -4.17 -11.83 -12.86
CA ILE A 97 -5.44 -11.14 -12.63
C ILE A 97 -6.33 -11.17 -13.87
N VAL A 98 -5.85 -10.63 -14.98
CA VAL A 98 -6.70 -10.47 -16.18
C VAL A 98 -7.06 -11.84 -16.76
N GLN A 99 -6.08 -12.72 -16.96
CA GLN A 99 -6.32 -14.05 -17.51
C GLN A 99 -7.24 -14.87 -16.61
N ARG A 100 -6.99 -14.88 -15.29
CA ARG A 100 -7.83 -15.61 -14.33
C ARG A 100 -9.26 -15.06 -14.24
N LEU A 101 -9.43 -13.75 -14.40
CA LEU A 101 -10.76 -13.13 -14.46
C LEU A 101 -11.53 -13.64 -15.69
N VAL A 102 -10.88 -13.64 -16.86
CA VAL A 102 -11.47 -14.14 -18.10
C VAL A 102 -11.84 -15.62 -18.01
N ASP A 103 -10.91 -16.45 -17.52
CA ASP A 103 -11.13 -17.88 -17.38
C ASP A 103 -12.23 -18.18 -16.37
N GLY A 104 -12.25 -17.49 -15.23
CA GLY A 104 -13.33 -17.64 -14.23
C GLY A 104 -14.71 -17.36 -14.80
N TYR A 105 -14.88 -16.25 -15.54
CA TYR A 105 -16.16 -15.96 -16.19
C TYR A 105 -16.54 -17.00 -17.26
N ARG A 106 -15.55 -17.50 -18.00
CA ARG A 106 -15.77 -18.59 -18.98
C ARG A 106 -16.24 -19.87 -18.31
N ASP A 107 -15.77 -20.15 -17.10
CA ASP A 107 -16.14 -21.31 -16.29
C ASP A 107 -17.40 -21.08 -15.42
N GLY A 108 -18.09 -19.95 -15.59
CA GLY A 108 -19.29 -19.60 -14.83
C GLY A 108 -19.04 -19.18 -13.37
N ILE A 109 -17.80 -18.87 -13.02
CA ILE A 109 -17.39 -18.38 -11.70
C ILE A 109 -17.30 -16.85 -11.74
N THR A 110 -17.71 -16.19 -10.66
CA THR A 110 -17.47 -14.74 -10.47
C THR A 110 -16.23 -14.55 -9.60
N PRO A 111 -15.03 -14.28 -10.17
CA PRO A 111 -13.81 -14.10 -9.40
C PRO A 111 -13.84 -12.80 -8.58
N LEU A 112 -13.07 -12.78 -7.48
CA LEU A 112 -12.79 -11.56 -6.73
C LEU A 112 -11.35 -11.09 -7.03
N PRO A 113 -11.15 -10.31 -8.10
CA PRO A 113 -9.80 -9.97 -8.57
C PRO A 113 -9.03 -9.08 -7.59
N CYS A 114 -9.72 -8.30 -6.75
CA CYS A 114 -9.07 -7.33 -5.85
C CYS A 114 -8.27 -8.01 -4.73
N SER A 115 -8.80 -9.05 -4.08
CA SER A 115 -8.06 -9.79 -3.04
C SER A 115 -6.86 -10.52 -3.63
N GLN A 116 -7.05 -11.16 -4.79
CA GLN A 116 -5.99 -11.83 -5.51
C GLN A 116 -4.90 -10.86 -6.00
N CYS A 117 -5.29 -9.68 -6.49
CA CYS A 117 -4.36 -8.63 -6.88
C CYS A 117 -3.53 -8.16 -5.68
N ASN A 118 -4.16 -7.93 -4.54
CA ASN A 118 -3.42 -7.56 -3.33
C ASN A 118 -2.41 -8.65 -2.97
N ARG A 119 -2.81 -9.93 -2.92
CA ARG A 119 -1.92 -11.02 -2.57
C ARG A 119 -0.78 -11.23 -3.56
N SER A 120 -1.10 -11.42 -4.86
CA SER A 120 -0.16 -11.96 -5.85
C SER A 120 0.58 -10.89 -6.64
N VAL A 121 0.05 -9.67 -6.71
CA VAL A 121 0.61 -8.61 -7.55
C VAL A 121 1.12 -7.45 -6.72
N LYS A 122 0.37 -7.01 -5.70
CA LYS A 122 0.79 -5.84 -4.92
C LYS A 122 1.70 -6.21 -3.77
N PHE A 123 1.18 -6.88 -2.73
CA PHE A 123 1.95 -7.08 -1.50
C PHE A 123 3.16 -7.99 -1.68
N GLY A 124 3.04 -9.12 -2.39
CA GLY A 124 4.17 -10.00 -2.64
C GLY A 124 5.31 -9.29 -3.35
N PRO A 125 5.12 -8.85 -4.60
CA PRO A 125 6.17 -8.16 -5.37
C PRO A 125 6.70 -6.88 -4.72
N MET A 126 5.87 -6.08 -4.04
CA MET A 126 6.34 -4.90 -3.31
C MET A 126 7.25 -5.28 -2.15
N LEU A 127 6.87 -6.31 -1.39
CA LEU A 127 7.65 -6.77 -0.25
C LEU A 127 8.96 -7.40 -0.71
N ASP A 128 8.93 -8.24 -1.75
CA ASP A 128 10.14 -8.85 -2.34
C ASP A 128 11.11 -7.76 -2.82
N TRP A 129 10.61 -6.76 -3.54
CA TRP A 129 11.42 -5.63 -4.00
C TRP A 129 12.01 -4.86 -2.80
N ALA A 130 11.21 -4.53 -1.80
CA ALA A 130 11.68 -3.81 -0.61
C ALA A 130 12.79 -4.58 0.11
N LEU A 131 12.59 -5.87 0.37
CA LEU A 131 13.54 -6.72 1.10
C LEU A 131 14.81 -7.01 0.29
N GLN A 132 14.65 -7.37 -0.98
CA GLN A 132 15.77 -7.91 -1.79
C GLN A 132 16.56 -6.80 -2.49
N GLU A 133 15.87 -5.83 -3.09
CA GLU A 133 16.50 -4.78 -3.88
C GLU A 133 16.97 -3.60 -3.01
N ARG A 134 16.13 -3.19 -2.05
CA ARG A 134 16.38 -1.99 -1.23
C ARG A 134 16.85 -2.27 0.18
N LYS A 135 16.76 -3.52 0.64
CA LYS A 135 17.09 -3.90 2.03
C LYS A 135 16.26 -3.12 3.06
N LEU A 136 15.00 -2.82 2.69
CA LEU A 136 14.03 -2.18 3.57
C LEU A 136 13.26 -3.26 4.34
N PRO A 137 13.07 -3.13 5.66
CA PRO A 137 12.51 -4.20 6.49
C PRO A 137 11.00 -4.39 6.31
N CYS A 138 10.30 -3.41 5.76
CA CYS A 138 8.85 -3.46 5.63
C CYS A 138 8.31 -2.59 4.49
N ILE A 139 7.04 -2.82 4.18
CA ILE A 139 6.25 -1.95 3.30
C ILE A 139 5.07 -1.34 4.05
N ALA A 140 4.60 -0.19 3.60
CA ALA A 140 3.38 0.45 4.08
C ALA A 140 2.45 0.75 2.91
N THR A 141 1.16 0.78 3.17
CA THR A 141 0.12 1.11 2.18
C THR A 141 -0.99 1.93 2.80
N GLY A 142 -1.77 2.64 1.99
CA GLY A 142 -2.91 3.44 2.40
C GLY A 142 -4.21 2.65 2.61
N HIS A 143 -4.18 1.36 2.89
CA HIS A 143 -5.39 0.56 3.07
C HIS A 143 -6.07 0.80 4.42
N TYR A 144 -7.40 0.89 4.40
CA TYR A 144 -8.24 1.01 5.60
C TYR A 144 -8.49 -0.35 6.22
N ALA A 145 -7.60 -0.76 7.10
CA ALA A 145 -7.70 -2.01 7.84
C ALA A 145 -7.13 -1.85 9.25
N ARG A 146 -7.45 -2.80 10.10
CA ARG A 146 -6.93 -2.86 11.47
C ARG A 146 -6.35 -4.24 11.73
N ILE A 147 -5.24 -4.28 12.44
CA ILE A 147 -4.60 -5.53 12.83
C ILE A 147 -4.52 -5.59 14.36
N ARG A 148 -4.89 -6.73 14.92
CA ARG A 148 -4.60 -7.08 16.31
C ARG A 148 -3.46 -8.08 16.32
N HIS A 149 -2.38 -7.70 17.00
CA HIS A 149 -1.22 -8.57 17.18
C HIS A 149 -1.45 -9.53 18.34
N GLY A 150 -0.87 -10.75 18.27
CA GLY A 150 -0.92 -11.71 19.37
C GLY A 150 -2.31 -12.27 19.66
N GLY A 151 -3.16 -12.47 18.67
CA GLY A 151 -4.41 -13.20 18.80
C GLY A 151 -4.21 -14.67 19.21
N ASP A 152 -5.28 -15.44 19.23
CA ASP A 152 -5.25 -16.86 19.57
C ASP A 152 -4.16 -17.58 18.76
N HIS A 153 -3.34 -18.37 19.42
CA HIS A 153 -2.19 -19.09 18.85
C HIS A 153 -1.07 -18.19 18.28
N GLY A 154 -0.96 -16.94 18.74
CA GLY A 154 0.09 -15.99 18.31
C GLY A 154 -0.09 -15.41 16.90
N ARG A 155 -1.20 -15.70 16.22
CA ARG A 155 -1.50 -15.20 14.88
C ARG A 155 -2.01 -13.76 14.91
N HIS A 156 -1.68 -13.01 13.86
CA HIS A 156 -2.27 -11.70 13.64
C HIS A 156 -3.72 -11.81 13.17
N GLN A 157 -4.59 -10.94 13.67
CA GLN A 157 -6.00 -10.92 13.30
C GLN A 157 -6.30 -9.67 12.46
N LEU A 158 -6.80 -9.86 11.25
CA LEU A 158 -7.34 -8.79 10.43
C LEU A 158 -8.74 -8.42 10.96
N LEU A 159 -8.92 -7.17 11.33
CA LEU A 159 -10.18 -6.65 11.85
C LEU A 159 -10.81 -5.69 10.84
N ARG A 160 -12.14 -5.58 10.89
CA ARG A 160 -12.87 -4.57 10.12
C ARG A 160 -12.40 -3.15 10.47
N GLY A 161 -12.44 -2.26 9.49
CA GLY A 161 -12.24 -0.84 9.68
C GLY A 161 -13.24 -0.23 10.66
N LEU A 162 -12.91 0.90 11.27
CA LEU A 162 -13.83 1.63 12.15
C LEU A 162 -14.98 2.27 11.35
N ASP A 163 -14.65 2.84 10.20
CA ASP A 163 -15.66 3.30 9.24
C ASP A 163 -16.06 2.13 8.33
N THR A 164 -17.27 1.62 8.52
CA THR A 164 -17.81 0.49 7.76
C THR A 164 -18.00 0.79 6.28
N ARG A 165 -18.09 2.08 5.89
CA ARG A 165 -18.19 2.50 4.48
C ARG A 165 -16.85 2.53 3.77
N LYS A 166 -15.74 2.55 4.53
CA LYS A 166 -14.36 2.61 4.04
C LYS A 166 -13.58 1.34 4.35
N ASP A 167 -14.21 0.34 4.96
CA ASP A 167 -13.56 -0.92 5.34
C ASP A 167 -12.99 -1.64 4.11
N GLN A 168 -11.70 -1.94 4.15
CA GLN A 168 -10.98 -2.66 3.08
C GLN A 168 -10.46 -4.02 3.55
N SER A 169 -10.85 -4.49 4.73
CA SER A 169 -10.48 -5.82 5.22
C SER A 169 -10.90 -6.93 4.26
N TYR A 170 -12.02 -6.74 3.57
CA TYR A 170 -12.54 -7.60 2.53
C TYR A 170 -11.56 -7.82 1.34
N PHE A 171 -10.70 -6.85 1.04
CA PHE A 171 -9.68 -7.00 -0.01
C PHE A 171 -8.35 -7.58 0.49
N LEU A 172 -8.18 -7.70 1.81
CA LEU A 172 -6.92 -8.06 2.45
C LEU A 172 -6.96 -9.43 3.13
N TYR A 173 -8.12 -10.12 3.16
CA TYR A 173 -8.30 -11.36 3.90
C TYR A 173 -7.39 -12.50 3.41
N ASP A 174 -6.96 -12.45 2.15
CA ASP A 174 -6.15 -13.47 1.49
C ASP A 174 -4.63 -13.24 1.64
N LEU A 175 -4.22 -12.22 2.40
CA LEU A 175 -2.81 -12.00 2.70
C LEU A 175 -2.29 -13.07 3.68
N PRO A 176 -1.04 -13.58 3.49
CA PRO A 176 -0.42 -14.49 4.42
C PRO A 176 -0.13 -13.84 5.77
N GLN A 177 0.16 -14.67 6.78
CA GLN A 177 0.53 -14.20 8.12
C GLN A 177 1.95 -13.65 8.14
#